data_1b831308bf14caff2752e0527d4ea31b
#
_entry.id   1b831308bf14caff2752e0527d4ea31b
#
_cell.length_a   1.000
_cell.length_b   1.000
_cell.length_c   1.000
_cell.angle_alpha   90.00
_cell.angle_beta   90.00
_cell.angle_gamma   90.00
#
_symmetry.space_group_name_H-M   'P 1'
#
loop_
_entity.id
_entity.type
_entity.pdbx_description
1 polymer ?
#
loop_
_entity_poly.entity_id
_entity_poly.type
_entity_poly.pdbx_seq_one_letter_code
_entity_poly.pdbx_strand_id
1 'polypeptide(L)'
;MAKKSSLSEVVSASLKGGFDLDKFKKSKFLDQSSKFKKQRWLTFSPALRDALSIPGIPLGHVFVARGGSDTGKTTMLIEAAVEAQKQGILPVFIITEMKWDFSHAQKMGFQCEAVPDDASVS
;
A
#
# COMPACT_ATOMS: atom_id res chain seq x y z
N MET A 1 -20.37 2.53 41.61
CA MET A 1 -19.69 2.03 40.39
C MET A 1 -19.90 3.02 39.27
N ALA A 2 -18.80 3.58 38.77
CA ALA A 2 -18.87 4.43 37.61
C ALA A 2 -19.31 3.58 36.39
N LYS A 3 -20.47 3.90 35.80
CA LYS A 3 -20.83 3.39 34.49
C LYS A 3 -19.73 3.80 33.52
N LYS A 4 -19.07 2.84 32.91
CA LYS A 4 -18.27 3.12 31.73
C LYS A 4 -19.22 3.61 30.64
N SER A 5 -19.33 4.94 30.49
CA SER A 5 -20.02 5.50 29.35
C SER A 5 -19.34 5.01 28.07
N SER A 6 -20.13 4.54 27.11
CA SER A 6 -19.59 4.16 25.81
C SER A 6 -18.90 5.38 25.18
N LEU A 7 -17.88 5.17 24.37
CA LEU A 7 -17.18 6.24 23.66
C LEU A 7 -18.16 7.15 22.89
N SER A 8 -19.25 6.56 22.37
CA SER A 8 -20.31 7.27 21.67
C SER A 8 -21.08 8.24 22.58
N GLU A 9 -21.34 7.88 23.84
CA GLU A 9 -22.00 8.76 24.80
C GLU A 9 -21.09 9.93 25.20
N VAL A 10 -19.81 9.67 25.40
CA VAL A 10 -18.84 10.71 25.73
C VAL A 10 -18.69 11.72 24.56
N VAL A 11 -18.63 11.24 23.34
CA VAL A 11 -18.51 12.09 22.14
C VAL A 11 -19.78 12.91 21.93
N SER A 12 -20.96 12.32 22.08
CA SER A 12 -22.22 13.04 21.94
C SER A 12 -22.44 14.07 23.07
N ALA A 13 -21.99 13.77 24.29
CA ALA A 13 -22.03 14.71 25.41
C ALA A 13 -21.06 15.88 25.26
N SER A 14 -19.92 15.68 24.62
CA SER A 14 -18.92 16.73 24.37
C SER A 14 -19.25 17.60 23.17
N LEU A 15 -20.08 17.13 22.24
CA LEU A 15 -20.53 17.87 21.07
C LEU A 15 -21.86 18.58 21.34
N LYS A 16 -21.90 19.49 22.32
CA LYS A 16 -23.07 20.31 22.61
C LYS A 16 -23.43 21.15 21.40
N GLY A 17 -24.54 20.88 20.75
CA GLY A 17 -25.06 21.74 19.71
C GLY A 17 -25.57 21.07 18.43
N GLY A 18 -26.00 19.80 18.49
CA GLY A 18 -26.79 19.21 17.41
C GLY A 18 -26.12 18.16 16.54
N PHE A 19 -24.95 17.67 16.93
CA PHE A 19 -24.38 16.49 16.28
C PHE A 19 -25.03 15.23 16.86
N ASP A 20 -25.83 14.55 16.05
CA ASP A 20 -26.44 13.27 16.37
C ASP A 20 -25.57 12.13 15.86
N LEU A 21 -24.83 11.48 16.77
CA LEU A 21 -23.94 10.38 16.44
C LEU A 21 -24.69 9.17 15.86
N ASP A 22 -25.90 8.88 16.35
CA ASP A 22 -26.71 7.76 15.87
C ASP A 22 -27.22 8.02 14.46
N LYS A 23 -27.63 9.25 14.17
CA LYS A 23 -28.00 9.69 12.83
C LYS A 23 -26.81 9.66 11.88
N PHE A 24 -25.64 10.05 12.34
CA PHE A 24 -24.38 9.96 11.60
C PHE A 24 -23.99 8.50 11.30
N LYS A 25 -24.09 7.61 12.30
CA LYS A 25 -23.82 6.17 12.11
C LYS A 25 -24.77 5.52 11.12
N LYS A 26 -26.02 5.97 11.07
CA LYS A 26 -27.04 5.51 10.12
C LYS A 26 -26.95 6.21 8.77
N SER A 27 -26.12 7.22 8.65
CA SER A 27 -25.97 7.94 7.39
C SER A 27 -25.31 7.08 6.32
N LYS A 28 -25.73 7.29 5.09
CA LYS A 28 -25.16 6.60 3.91
C LYS A 28 -23.65 6.80 3.76
N PHE A 29 -23.08 7.78 4.45
CA PHE A 29 -21.66 8.07 4.41
C PHE A 29 -20.83 6.98 5.12
N LEU A 30 -21.30 6.47 6.25
CA LEU A 30 -20.66 5.33 6.93
C LEU A 30 -21.04 3.99 6.29
N ASP A 31 -22.24 3.89 5.73
CA ASP A 31 -22.65 2.72 4.97
C ASP A 31 -21.79 2.53 3.69
N GLN A 32 -21.25 3.59 3.15
CA GLN A 32 -20.29 3.50 2.04
C GLN A 32 -18.95 2.90 2.48
N SER A 33 -18.61 2.96 3.75
CA SER A 33 -17.38 2.31 4.26
C SER A 33 -17.48 0.78 4.18
N SER A 34 -18.68 0.22 4.30
CA SER A 34 -18.92 -1.21 4.07
C SER A 34 -18.85 -1.61 2.60
N LYS A 35 -19.04 -0.63 1.70
CA LYS A 35 -18.90 -0.80 0.25
C LYS A 35 -17.48 -0.61 -0.25
N PHE A 36 -16.57 -0.07 0.56
CA PHE A 36 -15.15 -0.15 0.25
C PHE A 36 -14.79 -1.63 0.21
N LYS A 37 -14.65 -2.14 -1.00
CA LYS A 37 -14.10 -3.47 -1.23
C LYS A 37 -12.89 -3.62 -0.33
N LYS A 38 -12.81 -4.72 0.36
CA LYS A 38 -11.65 -5.08 1.17
C LYS A 38 -10.38 -4.60 0.49
N GLN A 39 -9.64 -3.70 1.13
CA GLN A 39 -8.41 -3.13 0.56
C GLN A 39 -7.47 -4.25 0.13
N ARG A 40 -7.09 -4.25 -1.12
CA ARG A 40 -6.08 -5.17 -1.64
C ARG A 40 -4.69 -4.56 -1.49
N TRP A 41 -3.74 -5.41 -1.19
CA TRP A 41 -2.37 -5.01 -0.91
C TRP A 41 -1.39 -5.80 -1.78
N LEU A 42 -0.35 -5.13 -2.24
CA LEU A 42 0.88 -5.80 -2.69
C LEU A 42 1.72 -6.04 -1.45
N THR A 43 1.66 -7.25 -0.91
CA THR A 43 2.23 -7.57 0.39
C THR A 43 3.75 -7.48 0.40
N PHE A 44 4.29 -6.90 1.46
CA PHE A 44 5.72 -6.89 1.73
C PHE A 44 6.19 -8.19 2.36
N SER A 45 7.51 -8.41 2.35
CA SER A 45 8.15 -9.44 3.16
C SER A 45 7.82 -9.27 4.65
N PRO A 46 7.84 -10.34 5.46
CA PRO A 46 7.50 -10.24 6.88
C PRO A 46 8.32 -9.19 7.64
N ALA A 47 9.62 -9.13 7.40
CA ALA A 47 10.50 -8.16 8.05
C ALA A 47 10.11 -6.70 7.73
N LEU A 48 9.76 -6.44 6.48
CA LEU A 48 9.38 -5.10 6.06
C LEU A 48 7.98 -4.72 6.58
N ARG A 49 7.05 -5.67 6.64
CA ARG A 49 5.73 -5.48 7.27
C ARG A 49 5.86 -5.09 8.74
N ASP A 50 6.71 -5.79 9.48
CA ASP A 50 6.95 -5.52 10.89
C ASP A 50 7.59 -4.14 11.10
N ALA A 51 8.56 -3.79 10.27
CA ALA A 51 9.25 -2.52 10.36
C ALA A 51 8.34 -1.32 10.03
N LEU A 52 7.47 -1.47 9.04
CA LEU A 52 6.59 -0.38 8.58
C LEU A 52 5.21 -0.39 9.24
N SER A 53 4.86 -1.46 9.93
CA SER A 53 3.53 -1.66 10.52
C SER A 53 2.36 -1.57 9.51
N ILE A 54 2.65 -1.86 8.24
CA ILE A 54 1.65 -1.94 7.17
C ILE A 54 1.84 -3.23 6.37
N PRO A 55 0.75 -3.82 5.85
CA PRO A 55 0.84 -5.09 5.13
C PRO A 55 1.63 -5.01 3.82
N GLY A 56 1.61 -3.87 3.15
CA GLY A 56 2.21 -3.70 1.84
C GLY A 56 1.84 -2.37 1.19
N ILE A 57 1.89 -2.32 -0.12
CA ILE A 57 1.44 -1.18 -0.90
C ILE A 57 -0.06 -1.32 -1.17
N PRO A 58 -0.89 -0.35 -0.76
CA PRO A 58 -2.32 -0.41 -1.01
C PRO A 58 -2.63 -0.19 -2.50
N LEU A 59 -3.38 -1.08 -3.12
CA LEU A 59 -3.81 -0.91 -4.51
C LEU A 59 -4.75 0.28 -4.64
N GLY A 60 -4.59 1.03 -5.72
CA GLY A 60 -5.38 2.23 -5.98
C GLY A 60 -4.87 3.50 -5.30
N HIS A 61 -3.71 3.44 -4.65
CA HIS A 61 -3.07 4.57 -3.99
C HIS A 61 -1.70 4.87 -4.59
N VAL A 62 -1.23 6.08 -4.37
CA VAL A 62 0.14 6.46 -4.70
C VAL A 62 1.03 6.19 -3.50
N PHE A 63 2.09 5.44 -3.72
CA PHE A 63 3.08 5.14 -2.71
C PHE A 63 4.42 5.77 -3.11
N VAL A 64 5.06 6.45 -2.19
CA VAL A 64 6.35 7.10 -2.42
C VAL A 64 7.38 6.55 -1.44
N ALA A 65 8.43 5.92 -1.98
CA ALA A 65 9.58 5.49 -1.20
C ALA A 65 10.69 6.55 -1.24
N ARG A 66 11.06 7.07 -0.09
CA ARG A 66 12.15 8.04 0.06
C ARG A 66 13.26 7.49 0.94
N GLY A 67 14.47 7.84 0.62
CA GLY A 67 15.65 7.44 1.38
C GLY A 67 16.93 7.81 0.66
N GLY A 68 18.06 7.69 1.33
CA GLY A 68 19.38 7.86 0.75
C GLY A 68 19.69 6.83 -0.34
N SER A 69 20.81 6.97 -1.00
CA SER A 69 21.31 5.98 -1.95
C SER A 69 21.56 4.63 -1.26
N ASP A 70 21.34 3.55 -1.98
CA ASP A 70 21.58 2.16 -1.51
C ASP A 70 20.85 1.77 -0.21
N THR A 71 19.67 2.33 0.02
CA THR A 71 18.83 2.01 1.19
C THR A 71 17.75 0.95 0.92
N GLY A 72 17.76 0.34 -0.27
CA GLY A 72 16.81 -0.72 -0.63
C GLY A 72 15.47 -0.26 -1.21
N LYS A 73 15.34 1.01 -1.61
CA LYS A 73 14.11 1.54 -2.23
C LYS A 73 13.70 0.78 -3.49
N THR A 74 14.65 0.62 -4.41
CA THR A 74 14.43 -0.11 -5.67
C THR A 74 14.12 -1.58 -5.41
N THR A 75 14.84 -2.21 -4.49
CA THR A 75 14.61 -3.60 -4.08
C THR A 75 13.19 -3.79 -3.55
N MET A 76 12.70 -2.89 -2.72
CA MET A 76 11.34 -2.93 -2.22
C MET A 76 10.29 -2.79 -3.34
N LEU A 77 10.53 -1.92 -4.32
CA LEU A 77 9.63 -1.75 -5.47
C LEU A 77 9.65 -2.97 -6.40
N ILE A 78 10.80 -3.62 -6.58
CA ILE A 78 10.90 -4.87 -7.33
C ILE A 78 10.13 -5.99 -6.60
N GLU A 79 10.26 -6.09 -5.30
CA GLU A 79 9.50 -7.04 -4.48
C GLU A 79 7.99 -6.83 -4.64
N ALA A 80 7.53 -5.59 -4.62
CA ALA A 80 6.14 -5.25 -4.88
C ALA A 80 5.69 -5.63 -6.30
N ALA A 81 6.55 -5.46 -7.30
CA ALA A 81 6.26 -5.86 -8.66
C ALA A 81 6.17 -7.40 -8.83
N VAL A 82 7.02 -8.14 -8.15
CA VAL A 82 6.94 -9.62 -8.10
C VAL A 82 5.61 -10.04 -7.50
N GLU A 83 5.21 -9.43 -6.41
CA GLU A 83 3.92 -9.71 -5.78
C GLU A 83 2.73 -9.34 -6.68
N ALA A 84 2.83 -8.23 -7.41
CA ALA A 84 1.83 -7.84 -8.42
C ALA A 84 1.67 -8.93 -9.50
N GLN A 85 2.78 -9.45 -10.03
CA GLN A 85 2.74 -10.54 -11.03
C GLN A 85 2.09 -11.80 -10.47
N LYS A 86 2.35 -12.17 -9.22
CA LYS A 86 1.67 -13.30 -8.55
C LYS A 86 0.16 -13.11 -8.46
N GLN A 87 -0.29 -11.86 -8.32
CA GLN A 87 -1.71 -11.50 -8.27
C GLN A 87 -2.33 -11.30 -9.66
N GLY A 88 -1.60 -11.52 -10.74
CA GLY A 88 -2.06 -11.30 -12.11
C GLY A 88 -2.16 -9.83 -12.51
N ILE A 89 -1.43 -8.95 -11.83
CA ILE A 89 -1.35 -7.52 -12.13
C ILE A 89 -0.09 -7.27 -12.95
N LEU A 90 -0.22 -6.53 -14.05
CA LEU A 90 0.91 -6.14 -14.88
C LEU A 90 1.66 -4.96 -14.24
N PRO A 91 2.88 -5.14 -13.75
CA PRO A 91 3.71 -4.02 -13.31
C PRO A 91 4.34 -3.30 -14.50
N VAL A 92 4.33 -1.99 -14.46
CA VAL A 92 4.97 -1.14 -15.48
C VAL A 92 6.03 -0.29 -14.79
N PHE A 93 7.27 -0.39 -15.26
CA PHE A 93 8.39 0.39 -14.76
C PHE A 93 8.69 1.57 -15.69
N ILE A 94 8.74 2.76 -15.13
CA ILE A 94 9.28 3.94 -15.80
C ILE A 94 10.64 4.21 -15.16
N ILE A 95 11.69 3.87 -15.89
CA ILE A 95 13.07 3.92 -15.38
C ILE A 95 13.74 5.17 -15.91
N THR A 96 14.08 6.06 -14.99
CA THR A 96 14.79 7.31 -15.29
C THR A 96 16.28 7.25 -14.93
N GLU A 97 16.69 6.13 -14.28
CA GLU A 97 18.07 5.91 -13.87
C GLU A 97 18.86 5.19 -14.96
N MET A 98 20.10 5.61 -15.18
CA MET A 98 20.99 4.99 -16.17
C MET A 98 21.51 3.62 -15.76
N LYS A 99 21.41 3.27 -14.47
CA LYS A 99 21.91 2.02 -13.90
C LYS A 99 20.76 1.14 -13.43
N TRP A 100 19.97 0.63 -14.36
CA TRP A 100 18.97 -0.35 -14.06
C TRP A 100 19.50 -1.77 -14.35
N ASP A 101 19.39 -2.67 -13.39
CA ASP A 101 19.81 -4.05 -13.54
C ASP A 101 18.62 -5.00 -13.55
N PHE A 102 18.21 -5.41 -14.75
CA PHE A 102 17.16 -6.39 -14.93
C PHE A 102 17.56 -7.77 -14.39
N SER A 103 18.83 -8.11 -14.41
CA SER A 103 19.30 -9.42 -13.91
C SER A 103 19.06 -9.53 -12.39
N HIS A 104 19.23 -8.43 -11.67
CA HIS A 104 18.90 -8.37 -10.25
C HIS A 104 17.40 -8.56 -10.00
N ALA A 105 16.57 -7.89 -10.78
CA ALA A 105 15.12 -8.05 -10.69
C ALA A 105 14.68 -9.48 -10.98
N GLN A 106 15.27 -10.14 -11.98
CA GLN A 106 15.00 -11.54 -12.32
C GLN A 106 15.42 -12.49 -11.20
N LYS A 107 16.56 -12.24 -10.55
CA LYS A 107 17.01 -13.03 -9.39
C LYS A 107 16.05 -12.92 -8.20
N MET A 108 15.37 -11.81 -8.08
CA MET A 108 14.33 -11.61 -7.07
C MET A 108 12.99 -12.29 -7.44
N GLY A 109 12.87 -12.82 -8.65
CA GLY A 109 11.68 -13.52 -9.12
C GLY A 109 10.79 -12.69 -10.06
N PHE A 110 11.23 -11.49 -10.48
CA PHE A 110 10.52 -10.71 -11.47
C PHE A 110 10.58 -11.38 -12.82
N GLN A 111 9.42 -11.65 -13.41
CA GLN A 111 9.32 -12.28 -14.74
C GLN A 111 9.29 -11.17 -15.80
N CYS A 112 10.37 -11.04 -16.53
CA CYS A 112 10.45 -10.22 -17.72
C CYS A 112 11.17 -10.99 -18.82
N GLU A 113 10.87 -10.66 -20.06
CA GLU A 113 11.67 -11.17 -21.18
C GLU A 113 13.11 -10.64 -21.02
N ALA A 114 14.07 -11.50 -21.28
CA ALA A 114 15.46 -11.09 -21.31
C ALA A 114 15.61 -10.03 -22.41
N VAL A 115 15.98 -8.83 -22.02
CA VAL A 115 16.35 -7.80 -22.98
C VAL A 115 17.66 -8.26 -23.63
N PRO A 116 17.73 -8.44 -24.97
CA PRO A 116 18.98 -8.78 -25.62
C PRO A 116 20.05 -7.77 -25.23
N ASP A 117 21.28 -8.23 -25.04
CA ASP A 117 22.40 -7.39 -24.66
C ASP A 117 22.60 -6.18 -25.60
N ASP A 118 22.15 -6.31 -26.85
CA ASP A 118 22.21 -5.28 -27.89
C ASP A 118 21.19 -4.14 -27.69
N ALA A 119 20.17 -4.33 -26.86
CA ALA A 119 19.16 -3.30 -26.59
C ALA A 119 19.60 -2.31 -25.51
N SER A 120 20.77 -2.51 -24.93
CA SER A 120 21.33 -1.65 -23.88
C SER A 120 22.00 -0.38 -24.44
N VAL A 121 21.89 -0.15 -25.74
CA VAL A 121 22.57 0.98 -26.36
C VAL A 121 21.61 1.85 -27.12
N SER A 122 21.36 2.94 -26.53
CA SER A 122 21.25 4.25 -27.23
C SER A 122 20.94 5.30 -26.29
#